data_2e534ac5eec0a6c4fc391959660eeda6
#
_entry.id   2e534ac5eec0a6c4fc391959660eeda6
#
_cell.length_a   1.000
_cell.length_b   1.000
_cell.length_c   1.000
_cell.angle_alpha   90.00
_cell.angle_beta   90.00
_cell.angle_gamma   90.00
#
_symmetry.space_group_name_H-M   'P 1'
#
loop_
_entity.id
_entity.type
_entity.pdbx_description
1 polymer ?
#
loop_
_entity_poly.entity_id
_entity_poly.type
_entity_poly.pdbx_seq_one_letter_code
_entity_poly.pdbx_strand_id
1 'polypeptide(L)'
;MLRIQRSVEHDQVVLALSGRIEAEDVAELRRLFRSEAGDHNLILDLGDVRLVNRDTVKLLADCEADGAKLRNCPAYVREWIAKERGK
;
A
#
# COMPACT_ATOMS: atom_id res chain seq x y z
N MET A 1 -6.58 9.35 10.95
CA MET A 1 -7.67 8.68 10.22
C MET A 1 -7.25 8.38 8.80
N LEU A 2 -7.46 7.15 8.36
CA LEU A 2 -7.04 6.73 7.03
C LEU A 2 -8.08 7.10 5.98
N ARG A 3 -7.59 7.64 4.85
CA ARG A 3 -8.44 7.94 3.70
C ARG A 3 -7.96 7.16 2.51
N ILE A 4 -8.89 6.64 1.73
CA ILE A 4 -8.59 5.88 0.52
C ILE A 4 -9.39 6.47 -0.63
N GLN A 5 -8.69 6.84 -1.71
CA GLN A 5 -9.34 7.32 -2.92
C GLN A 5 -8.97 6.37 -4.06
N ARG A 6 -9.98 5.86 -4.74
CA ARG A 6 -9.79 4.97 -5.86
C ARG A 6 -9.97 5.72 -7.17
N SER A 7 -9.06 5.52 -8.10
CA SER A 7 -9.22 6.05 -9.45
C SER A 7 -8.70 5.02 -10.44
N VAL A 8 -9.10 5.17 -11.71
CA VAL A 8 -8.67 4.28 -12.78
C VAL A 8 -7.95 5.09 -13.83
N GLU A 9 -6.73 4.67 -14.18
CA GLU A 9 -5.91 5.31 -15.20
C GLU A 9 -5.38 4.25 -16.15
N HIS A 10 -5.81 4.27 -17.41
CA HIS A 10 -5.25 3.38 -18.44
C HIS A 10 -5.13 1.91 -18.03
N ASP A 11 -6.23 1.32 -17.61
CA ASP A 11 -6.28 -0.08 -17.15
C ASP A 11 -5.54 -0.34 -15.84
N GLN A 12 -5.16 0.73 -15.14
CA GLN A 12 -4.54 0.63 -13.83
C GLN A 12 -5.48 1.17 -12.78
N VAL A 13 -5.55 0.50 -11.65
CA VAL A 13 -6.31 0.99 -10.51
C VAL A 13 -5.34 1.67 -9.56
N VAL A 14 -5.60 2.93 -9.25
CA VAL A 14 -4.77 3.70 -8.34
C VAL A 14 -5.53 3.88 -7.03
N LEU A 15 -4.94 3.43 -5.94
CA LEU A 15 -5.47 3.64 -4.61
C LEU A 15 -4.59 4.66 -3.89
N ALA A 16 -5.09 5.86 -3.75
CA ALA A 16 -4.36 6.92 -3.04
C ALA A 16 -4.70 6.83 -1.56
N LEU A 17 -3.70 6.50 -0.78
CA LEU A 17 -3.85 6.39 0.68
C LEU A 17 -3.33 7.65 1.33
N SER A 18 -4.05 8.16 2.31
CA SER A 18 -3.58 9.30 3.07
C SER A 18 -3.98 9.15 4.52
N GLY A 19 -3.18 9.77 5.39
CA GLY A 19 -3.41 9.72 6.81
C GLY A 19 -2.63 8.60 7.48
N ARG A 20 -3.05 8.28 8.69
CA ARG A 20 -2.36 7.31 9.53
C ARG A 20 -2.95 5.92 9.35
N ILE A 21 -2.09 4.97 9.02
CA ILE A 21 -2.50 3.59 8.89
C ILE A 21 -2.20 2.86 10.20
N GLU A 22 -3.25 2.40 10.86
CA GLU A 22 -3.11 1.71 12.13
C GLU A 22 -3.27 0.20 11.97
N ALA A 23 -2.90 -0.55 13.01
CA ALA A 23 -2.94 -2.01 12.94
C ALA A 23 -4.33 -2.55 12.59
N GLU A 24 -5.38 -1.89 13.08
CA GLU A 24 -6.74 -2.32 12.81
C GLU A 24 -7.16 -2.10 11.36
N ASP A 25 -6.44 -1.24 10.63
CA ASP A 25 -6.75 -0.99 9.22
C ASP A 25 -6.14 -2.05 8.30
N VAL A 26 -5.17 -2.81 8.78
CA VAL A 26 -4.40 -3.74 7.94
C VAL A 26 -5.27 -4.81 7.31
N ALA A 27 -6.19 -5.40 8.08
CA ALA A 27 -7.05 -6.46 7.56
C ALA A 27 -7.96 -5.95 6.45
N GLU A 28 -8.53 -4.76 6.61
CA GLU A 28 -9.38 -4.15 5.60
C GLU A 28 -8.59 -3.80 4.34
N LEU A 29 -7.40 -3.24 4.52
CA LEU A 29 -6.55 -2.90 3.38
C LEU A 29 -6.13 -4.14 2.61
N ARG A 30 -5.78 -5.21 3.32
CA ARG A 30 -5.39 -6.46 2.68
C ARG A 30 -6.52 -7.01 1.83
N ARG A 31 -7.75 -6.96 2.35
CA ARG A 31 -8.93 -7.41 1.61
C ARG A 31 -9.19 -6.55 0.38
N LEU A 32 -9.08 -5.23 0.55
CA LEU A 32 -9.26 -4.29 -0.56
C LEU A 32 -8.22 -4.51 -1.65
N PHE A 33 -6.97 -4.65 -1.27
CA PHE A 33 -5.88 -4.83 -2.23
C PHE A 33 -6.05 -6.13 -3.01
N ARG A 34 -6.47 -7.20 -2.36
CA ARG A 34 -6.74 -8.46 -3.06
C ARG A 34 -7.88 -8.32 -4.05
N SER A 35 -8.93 -7.62 -3.67
CA SER A 35 -10.08 -7.40 -4.53
C SER A 35 -9.70 -6.62 -5.79
N GLU A 36 -8.84 -5.62 -5.63
CA GLU A 36 -8.48 -4.76 -6.76
C GLU A 36 -7.35 -5.34 -7.62
N ALA A 37 -6.52 -6.20 -7.06
CA ALA A 37 -5.35 -6.72 -7.76
C ALA A 37 -5.64 -7.87 -8.74
N GLY A 38 -6.88 -8.37 -8.77
CA GLY A 38 -7.22 -9.56 -9.55
C GLY A 38 -6.91 -9.47 -11.04
N ASP A 39 -7.55 -8.53 -11.72
CA ASP A 39 -7.42 -8.39 -13.17
C ASP A 39 -6.79 -7.09 -13.61
N HIS A 40 -6.31 -6.27 -12.68
CA HIS A 40 -5.79 -4.95 -12.98
C HIS A 40 -4.43 -4.73 -12.37
N ASN A 41 -3.67 -3.85 -12.98
CA ASN A 41 -2.42 -3.38 -12.37
C ASN A 41 -2.79 -2.45 -11.23
N LEU A 42 -2.32 -2.78 -10.05
CA LEU A 42 -2.61 -1.99 -8.86
C LEU A 42 -1.46 -1.05 -8.54
N ILE A 43 -1.79 0.22 -8.33
CA ILE A 43 -0.82 1.23 -7.92
C ILE A 43 -1.27 1.79 -6.58
N LEU A 44 -0.37 1.82 -5.61
CA LEU A 44 -0.63 2.39 -4.31
C LEU A 44 0.12 3.72 -4.19
N ASP A 45 -0.62 4.82 -4.09
CA ASP A 45 -0.02 6.13 -3.91
C ASP A 45 0.09 6.41 -2.42
N LEU A 46 1.32 6.52 -1.94
CA LEU A 46 1.61 6.64 -0.52
C LEU A 46 2.13 8.03 -0.13
N GLY A 47 1.87 9.03 -0.97
CA GLY A 47 2.42 10.37 -0.77
C GLY A 47 2.10 11.03 0.56
N ASP A 48 0.92 10.76 1.10
CA ASP A 48 0.46 11.40 2.33
C ASP A 48 0.22 10.42 3.47
N VAL A 49 0.82 9.24 3.39
CA VAL A 49 0.57 8.20 4.36
C VAL A 49 1.58 8.23 5.50
N ARG A 50 1.13 7.85 6.69
CA ARG A 50 2.00 7.67 7.85
C ARG A 50 1.88 6.24 8.34
N LEU A 51 2.99 5.54 8.39
CA LEU A 51 3.04 4.19 8.90
C LEU A 51 3.46 4.23 10.36
N VAL A 52 2.69 3.54 11.20
CA VAL A 52 2.95 3.55 12.64
C VAL A 52 3.18 2.16 13.20
N ASN A 53 3.10 1.12 12.37
CA ASN A 53 3.32 -0.24 12.84
C ASN A 53 3.92 -1.10 11.73
N ARG A 54 4.50 -2.21 12.19
CA ARG A 54 5.21 -3.13 11.31
C ARG A 54 4.28 -3.94 10.40
N ASP A 55 3.07 -4.20 10.86
CA ASP A 55 2.12 -4.99 10.08
C ASP A 55 1.76 -4.30 8.77
N THR A 56 1.65 -2.97 8.80
CA THR A 56 1.38 -2.21 7.58
C THR A 56 2.56 -2.30 6.61
N VAL A 57 3.78 -2.26 7.13
CA VAL A 57 4.97 -2.40 6.29
C VAL A 57 4.99 -3.76 5.62
N LYS A 58 4.65 -4.81 6.36
CA LYS A 58 4.55 -6.16 5.80
C LYS A 58 3.49 -6.23 4.72
N LEU A 59 2.35 -5.59 4.94
CA LEU A 59 1.27 -5.55 3.97
C LEU A 59 1.76 -4.92 2.66
N LEU A 60 2.44 -3.79 2.75
CA LEU A 60 2.95 -3.11 1.56
C LEU A 60 4.02 -3.94 0.85
N ALA A 61 4.89 -4.58 1.60
CA ALA A 61 5.91 -5.45 1.03
C ALA A 61 5.27 -6.64 0.29
N ASP A 62 4.25 -7.24 0.87
CA ASP A 62 3.54 -8.35 0.25
C ASP A 62 2.84 -7.90 -1.03
N CYS A 63 2.22 -6.73 -1.01
CA CYS A 63 1.56 -6.20 -2.20
C CYS A 63 2.54 -5.94 -3.33
N GLU A 64 3.70 -5.39 -3.01
CA GLU A 64 4.74 -5.14 -4.01
C GLU A 64 5.25 -6.45 -4.59
N ALA A 65 5.42 -7.47 -3.75
CA ALA A 65 5.84 -8.78 -4.21
C ALA A 65 4.81 -9.42 -5.14
N ASP A 66 3.54 -9.10 -4.95
CA ASP A 66 2.46 -9.61 -5.79
C ASP A 66 2.26 -8.79 -7.08
N GLY A 67 3.10 -7.79 -7.32
CA GLY A 67 3.07 -7.03 -8.56
C GLY A 67 2.52 -5.61 -8.45
N ALA A 68 2.04 -5.20 -7.28
CA ALA A 68 1.57 -3.84 -7.10
C ALA A 68 2.74 -2.86 -7.14
N LYS A 69 2.49 -1.67 -7.64
CA LYS A 69 3.51 -0.63 -7.67
C LYS A 69 3.25 0.41 -6.59
N LEU A 70 4.32 0.85 -5.95
CA LEU A 70 4.22 1.90 -4.94
C LEU A 70 4.63 3.23 -5.56
N ARG A 71 3.73 4.21 -5.51
CA ARG A 71 3.95 5.53 -6.07
C ARG A 71 4.13 6.54 -4.94
N ASN A 72 5.06 7.47 -5.11
CA ASN A 72 5.34 8.52 -4.11
C ASN A 72 5.65 7.96 -2.72
N CYS A 73 6.31 6.81 -2.69
CA CYS A 73 6.64 6.16 -1.43
C CYS A 73 7.67 6.99 -0.66
N PRO A 74 7.36 7.42 0.57
CA PRO A 74 8.33 8.16 1.37
C PRO A 74 9.59 7.35 1.61
N ALA A 75 10.73 8.03 1.73
CA ALA A 75 12.01 7.34 1.89
C ALA A 75 12.03 6.42 3.11
N TYR A 76 11.46 6.86 4.24
CA TYR A 76 11.47 6.03 5.44
C TYR A 76 10.64 4.77 5.26
N VAL A 77 9.56 4.84 4.49
CA VAL A 77 8.71 3.68 4.21
C VAL A 77 9.48 2.69 3.34
N ARG A 78 10.16 3.19 2.32
CA ARG A 78 10.92 2.34 1.42
C ARG A 78 12.07 1.63 2.15
N GLU A 79 12.74 2.34 3.05
CA GLU A 79 13.78 1.73 3.86
C GLU A 79 13.22 0.65 4.77
N TRP A 80 12.07 0.91 5.37
CA TRP A 80 11.43 -0.05 6.27
C TRP A 80 11.00 -1.31 5.50
N ILE A 81 10.44 -1.13 4.29
CA ILE A 81 10.07 -2.26 3.44
C ILE A 81 11.31 -3.07 3.06
N ALA A 82 12.41 -2.38 2.72
CA ALA A 82 13.65 -3.05 2.37
C ALA A 82 14.16 -3.92 3.51
N LYS A 83 14.07 -3.44 4.74
CA LYS A 83 14.48 -4.20 5.92
C LYS A 83 13.62 -5.45 6.11
N GLU A 84 12.33 -5.33 5.89
CA GLU A 84 11.44 -6.48 6.00
C GLU A 84 11.74 -7.54 4.94
N ARG A 85 12.06 -7.12 3.73
CA ARG A 85 12.36 -8.04 2.63
C ARG A 85 13.76 -8.62 2.69
N GLY A 86 14.66 -7.95 3.38
CA GLY A 86 16.05 -8.39 3.48
C GLY A 86 16.32 -9.49 4.48
N LYS A 87 15.29 -10.03 5.11
CA LYS A 87 15.45 -11.09 6.10
C LYS A 87 15.19 -12.46 5.52
#